data_2f0bb3469e6c163ad1ec416ae2f529b6
#
_entry.id   2f0bb3469e6c163ad1ec416ae2f529b6
#
_cell.length_a   1.000
_cell.length_b   1.000
_cell.length_c   1.000
_cell.angle_alpha   90.00
_cell.angle_beta   90.00
_cell.angle_gamma   90.00
#
_symmetry.space_group_name_H-M   'P 1'
#
loop_
_entity.id
_entity.type
_entity.pdbx_description
1 polymer ?
#
loop_
_entity_poly.entity_id
_entity_poly.type
_entity_poly.pdbx_seq_one_letter_code
_entity_poly.pdbx_strand_id
1 'polypeptide(L)'
;DLIGFHGQTILHKPQSKYSIQLGDSKLLSRVTNTIVISNFRENDIINGGQGAPLTPIYHQFILKKIQSKLPSAMINIGGIANITYMEESNKIIGFDSGPGNYLIDEWMRSKTDKEFDSGGLIAKSGHPNEGILNKFLSNPYYKKKFPKTLDVKDLNSQNLNTLNLEDGCATLSMLTVKTICLALGSFKNPPKLILLSGGGRKNKYILD
;
A
#
# COMPACT_ATOMS: atom_id res chain seq x y z
N ASP A 1 24.03 -11.00 -15.91
CA ASP A 1 23.35 -10.55 -14.69
C ASP A 1 22.92 -9.08 -14.86
N LEU A 2 21.87 -8.69 -14.14
CA LEU A 2 21.26 -7.36 -14.18
C LEU A 2 20.81 -6.97 -12.78
N ILE A 3 21.05 -5.72 -12.38
CA ILE A 3 20.56 -5.16 -11.11
C ILE A 3 19.48 -4.13 -11.40
N GLY A 4 18.28 -4.33 -10.86
CA GLY A 4 17.27 -3.29 -10.75
C GLY A 4 17.48 -2.50 -9.46
N PHE A 5 17.81 -1.20 -9.56
CA PHE A 5 18.12 -0.36 -8.41
C PHE A 5 17.12 0.79 -8.30
N HIS A 6 16.25 0.71 -7.31
CA HIS A 6 15.24 1.75 -7.07
C HIS A 6 15.78 2.90 -6.21
N GLY A 7 16.69 2.63 -5.28
CA GLY A 7 17.10 3.58 -4.26
C GLY A 7 16.02 3.78 -3.17
N GLN A 8 16.26 4.73 -2.26
CA GLN A 8 15.33 5.07 -1.19
C GLN A 8 14.57 6.34 -1.55
N THR A 9 13.24 6.26 -1.72
CA THR A 9 12.41 7.43 -1.98
C THR A 9 12.38 8.36 -0.76
N ILE A 10 12.81 9.60 -0.94
CA ILE A 10 12.76 10.66 0.08
C ILE A 10 11.74 11.74 -0.23
N LEU A 11 11.39 11.89 -1.52
CA LEU A 11 10.41 12.87 -1.96
C LEU A 11 9.71 12.37 -3.21
N HIS A 12 8.38 12.46 -3.23
CA HIS A 12 7.55 12.05 -4.35
C HIS A 12 6.48 13.11 -4.62
N LYS A 13 6.65 13.88 -5.70
CA LYS A 13 5.75 14.97 -6.12
C LYS A 13 5.45 14.88 -7.61
N PRO A 14 4.65 13.93 -8.06
CA PRO A 14 4.35 13.73 -9.49
C PRO A 14 3.67 14.95 -10.12
N GLN A 15 2.86 15.71 -9.35
CA GLN A 15 2.24 16.95 -9.83
C GLN A 15 3.28 18.01 -10.21
N SER A 16 4.43 18.02 -9.56
CA SER A 16 5.57 18.89 -9.86
C SER A 16 6.58 18.21 -10.81
N LYS A 17 6.22 17.07 -11.38
CA LYS A 17 7.01 16.27 -12.33
C LYS A 17 8.35 15.77 -11.80
N TYR A 18 8.46 15.46 -10.51
CA TYR A 18 9.68 14.85 -9.97
C TYR A 18 9.43 13.88 -8.82
N SER A 19 10.38 12.99 -8.66
CA SER A 19 10.50 12.05 -7.54
C SER A 19 11.98 11.83 -7.26
N ILE A 20 12.39 11.88 -5.99
CA ILE A 20 13.80 11.79 -5.61
C ILE A 20 14.02 10.50 -4.85
N GLN A 21 14.93 9.67 -5.37
CA GLN A 21 15.41 8.46 -4.75
C GLN A 21 16.90 8.63 -4.40
N LEU A 22 17.26 8.38 -3.14
CA LEU A 22 18.67 8.35 -2.72
C LEU A 22 19.35 7.06 -3.20
N GLY A 23 20.57 7.22 -3.66
CA GLY A 23 21.48 6.16 -4.09
C GLY A 23 22.14 6.49 -5.41
N ASP A 24 23.32 5.92 -5.64
CA ASP A 24 24.12 6.13 -6.85
C ASP A 24 24.18 4.83 -7.67
N SER A 25 23.34 4.76 -8.70
CA SER A 25 23.29 3.60 -9.61
C SER A 25 24.55 3.43 -10.44
N LYS A 26 25.26 4.53 -10.74
CA LYS A 26 26.52 4.50 -11.50
C LYS A 26 27.65 3.93 -10.64
N LEU A 27 27.70 4.34 -9.36
CA LEU A 27 28.65 3.77 -8.41
C LEU A 27 28.38 2.28 -8.21
N LEU A 28 27.13 1.90 -8.02
CA LEU A 28 26.72 0.50 -7.87
C LEU A 28 27.17 -0.33 -9.08
N SER A 29 26.94 0.15 -10.30
CA SER A 29 27.37 -0.53 -11.53
C SER A 29 28.89 -0.72 -11.59
N ARG A 30 29.66 0.32 -11.24
CA ARG A 30 31.12 0.26 -11.22
C ARG A 30 31.66 -0.74 -10.19
N VAL A 31 31.11 -0.71 -8.97
CA VAL A 31 31.58 -1.59 -7.88
C VAL A 31 31.23 -3.05 -8.12
N THR A 32 30.06 -3.31 -8.71
CA THR A 32 29.58 -4.69 -8.96
C THR A 32 29.98 -5.21 -10.35
N ASN A 33 30.53 -4.36 -11.21
CA ASN A 33 30.80 -4.68 -12.63
C ASN A 33 29.56 -5.29 -13.31
N THR A 34 28.37 -4.77 -13.00
CA THR A 34 27.08 -5.30 -13.48
C THR A 34 26.24 -4.17 -14.05
N ILE A 35 25.45 -4.46 -15.08
CA ILE A 35 24.48 -3.52 -15.63
C ILE A 35 23.44 -3.17 -14.57
N VAL A 36 23.23 -1.87 -14.32
CA VAL A 36 22.23 -1.37 -13.38
C VAL A 36 21.16 -0.57 -14.12
N ILE A 37 19.89 -0.94 -13.92
CA ILE A 37 18.74 -0.16 -14.37
C ILE A 37 18.17 0.58 -13.17
N SER A 38 17.92 1.89 -13.33
CA SER A 38 17.44 2.78 -12.28
C SER A 38 16.41 3.79 -12.84
N ASN A 39 15.97 4.76 -12.02
CA ASN A 39 15.05 5.83 -12.39
C ASN A 39 13.67 5.34 -12.88
N PHE A 40 13.16 4.28 -12.30
CA PHE A 40 11.91 3.62 -12.74
C PHE A 40 10.67 4.52 -12.76
N ARG A 41 10.68 5.65 -12.03
CA ARG A 41 9.52 6.55 -11.87
C ARG A 41 9.52 7.71 -12.86
N GLU A 42 10.72 8.11 -13.32
CA GLU A 42 10.95 9.37 -14.03
C GLU A 42 10.18 9.44 -15.35
N ASN A 43 10.28 8.41 -16.17
CA ASN A 43 9.65 8.39 -17.49
C ASN A 43 8.10 8.45 -17.39
N ASP A 44 7.50 7.75 -16.42
CA ASP A 44 6.06 7.79 -16.20
C ASP A 44 5.61 9.19 -15.75
N ILE A 45 6.33 9.80 -14.81
CA ILE A 45 6.03 11.14 -14.29
C ILE A 45 6.15 12.22 -15.38
N ILE A 46 7.20 12.18 -16.21
CA ILE A 46 7.42 13.15 -17.31
C ILE A 46 6.26 13.08 -18.31
N ASN A 47 5.74 11.86 -18.57
CA ASN A 47 4.62 11.62 -19.47
C ASN A 47 3.23 11.81 -18.82
N GLY A 48 3.19 12.39 -17.62
CA GLY A 48 1.93 12.74 -16.94
C GLY A 48 1.35 11.64 -16.04
N GLY A 49 2.09 10.55 -15.85
CA GLY A 49 1.74 9.49 -14.90
C GLY A 49 2.07 9.88 -13.46
N GLN A 50 1.71 9.01 -12.53
CA GLN A 50 1.94 9.21 -11.10
C GLN A 50 3.32 8.68 -10.66
N GLY A 51 4.01 7.88 -11.47
CA GLY A 51 5.26 7.21 -11.10
C GLY A 51 5.13 6.21 -9.94
N ALA A 52 3.91 5.95 -9.49
CA ALA A 52 3.59 5.03 -8.40
C ALA A 52 2.12 4.54 -8.52
N PRO A 53 1.83 3.31 -8.07
CA PRO A 53 2.76 2.26 -7.65
C PRO A 53 3.53 1.64 -8.82
N LEU A 54 4.74 1.11 -8.58
CA LEU A 54 5.55 0.41 -9.63
C LEU A 54 5.17 -1.07 -9.77
N THR A 55 4.62 -1.65 -8.72
CA THR A 55 4.32 -3.09 -8.64
C THR A 55 3.24 -3.63 -9.59
N PRO A 56 2.31 -2.84 -10.16
CA PRO A 56 1.21 -3.38 -10.96
C PRO A 56 1.67 -4.22 -12.16
N ILE A 57 2.76 -3.85 -12.84
CA ILE A 57 3.29 -4.63 -13.97
C ILE A 57 3.81 -6.00 -13.51
N TYR A 58 4.50 -6.04 -12.38
CA TYR A 58 4.98 -7.29 -11.79
C TYR A 58 3.81 -8.14 -11.27
N HIS A 59 2.80 -7.52 -10.67
CA HIS A 59 1.59 -8.20 -10.25
C HIS A 59 0.83 -8.82 -11.44
N GLN A 60 0.74 -8.10 -12.56
CA GLN A 60 0.15 -8.63 -13.79
C GLN A 60 0.91 -9.88 -14.28
N PHE A 61 2.25 -9.83 -14.26
CA PHE A 61 3.07 -10.97 -14.62
C PHE A 61 2.78 -12.19 -13.74
N ILE A 62 2.71 -12.01 -12.42
CA ILE A 62 2.37 -13.10 -11.48
C ILE A 62 0.99 -13.66 -11.78
N LEU A 63 -0.05 -12.79 -11.89
CA LEU A 63 -1.43 -13.20 -12.14
C LEU A 63 -1.56 -13.99 -13.44
N LYS A 64 -0.84 -13.59 -14.50
CA LYS A 64 -0.78 -14.33 -15.76
C LYS A 64 -0.06 -15.66 -15.61
N LYS A 65 1.08 -15.69 -14.91
CA LYS A 65 1.88 -16.91 -14.69
C LYS A 65 1.11 -17.99 -13.97
N ILE A 66 0.27 -17.63 -12.99
CA ILE A 66 -0.59 -18.60 -12.27
C ILE A 66 -1.92 -18.86 -12.99
N GLN A 67 -2.13 -18.31 -14.17
CA GLN A 67 -3.37 -18.44 -14.94
C GLN A 67 -4.62 -18.08 -14.12
N SER A 68 -4.54 -16.94 -13.39
CA SER A 68 -5.61 -16.51 -12.50
C SER A 68 -6.94 -16.32 -13.24
N LYS A 69 -8.04 -16.73 -12.59
CA LYS A 69 -9.40 -16.45 -13.10
C LYS A 69 -9.67 -14.96 -13.03
N LEU A 70 -9.98 -14.35 -14.18
CA LEU A 70 -10.26 -12.93 -14.27
C LEU A 70 -11.73 -12.58 -13.98
N PRO A 71 -12.04 -11.39 -13.49
CA PRO A 71 -11.07 -10.41 -12.99
C PRO A 71 -10.37 -10.89 -11.71
N SER A 72 -9.15 -10.42 -11.48
CA SER A 72 -8.37 -10.79 -10.31
C SER A 72 -7.68 -9.57 -9.69
N ALA A 73 -7.34 -9.65 -8.43
CA ALA A 73 -6.63 -8.58 -7.74
C ALA A 73 -5.42 -9.10 -6.98
N MET A 74 -4.40 -8.26 -6.88
CA MET A 74 -3.29 -8.45 -5.97
C MET A 74 -3.23 -7.25 -5.03
N ILE A 75 -3.25 -7.50 -3.73
CA ILE A 75 -3.24 -6.48 -2.69
C ILE A 75 -1.92 -6.58 -1.94
N ASN A 76 -1.18 -5.51 -1.92
CA ASN A 76 0.02 -5.38 -1.11
C ASN A 76 -0.30 -4.55 0.13
N ILE A 77 -0.21 -5.17 1.32
CA ILE A 77 -0.40 -4.50 2.60
C ILE A 77 0.98 -4.19 3.17
N GLY A 78 1.56 -3.07 2.71
CA GLY A 78 2.78 -2.47 3.23
C GLY A 78 2.46 -1.38 4.26
N GLY A 79 3.26 -0.33 4.35
CA GLY A 79 2.92 0.87 5.11
C GLY A 79 1.63 1.52 4.58
N ILE A 80 1.56 1.70 3.26
CA ILE A 80 0.34 1.98 2.49
C ILE A 80 -0.15 0.66 1.89
N ALA A 81 -1.47 0.46 1.85
CA ALA A 81 -2.08 -0.64 1.14
C ALA A 81 -2.37 -0.23 -0.31
N ASN A 82 -1.91 -1.03 -1.27
CA ASN A 82 -2.17 -0.79 -2.68
C ASN A 82 -2.79 -2.02 -3.36
N ILE A 83 -3.58 -1.76 -4.39
CA ILE A 83 -4.31 -2.76 -5.14
C ILE A 83 -3.88 -2.69 -6.60
N THR A 84 -3.58 -3.84 -7.16
CA THR A 84 -3.52 -4.06 -8.61
C THR A 84 -4.71 -4.91 -9.00
N TYR A 85 -5.64 -4.34 -9.76
CA TYR A 85 -6.79 -5.05 -10.30
C TYR A 85 -6.55 -5.34 -11.78
N MET A 86 -6.77 -6.57 -12.20
CA MET A 86 -6.65 -7.03 -13.59
C MET A 86 -8.03 -7.40 -14.13
N GLU A 87 -8.48 -6.65 -15.13
CA GLU A 87 -9.76 -6.84 -15.81
C GLU A 87 -9.76 -8.11 -16.68
N GLU A 88 -10.94 -8.54 -17.12
CA GLU A 88 -11.09 -9.64 -18.10
C GLU A 88 -10.37 -9.35 -19.41
N SER A 89 -10.22 -8.08 -19.79
CA SER A 89 -9.44 -7.62 -20.94
C SER A 89 -7.91 -7.71 -20.76
N ASN A 90 -7.43 -8.15 -19.60
CA ASN A 90 -6.03 -8.08 -19.16
C ASN A 90 -5.50 -6.64 -18.92
N LYS A 91 -6.34 -5.62 -18.98
CA LYS A 91 -5.99 -4.27 -18.54
C LYS A 91 -5.79 -4.26 -17.03
N ILE A 92 -4.76 -3.53 -16.58
CA ILE A 92 -4.47 -3.37 -15.16
C ILE A 92 -4.80 -1.96 -14.69
N ILE A 93 -5.27 -1.87 -13.45
CA ILE A 93 -5.47 -0.63 -12.72
C ILE A 93 -4.73 -0.78 -11.39
N GLY A 94 -3.76 0.11 -11.14
CA GLY A 94 -2.98 0.13 -9.90
C GLY A 94 -3.21 1.42 -9.14
N PHE A 95 -3.44 1.34 -7.82
CA PHE A 95 -3.67 2.53 -6.98
C PHE A 95 -3.55 2.19 -5.50
N ASP A 96 -3.39 3.23 -4.66
CA ASP A 96 -3.39 3.09 -3.21
C ASP A 96 -4.82 3.09 -2.68
N SER A 97 -5.15 2.09 -1.86
CA SER A 97 -6.49 1.96 -1.27
C SER A 97 -6.66 2.75 0.03
N GLY A 98 -5.60 2.81 0.83
CA GLY A 98 -5.62 3.45 2.14
C GLY A 98 -4.38 3.14 2.96
N PRO A 99 -4.41 3.39 4.28
CA PRO A 99 -3.34 2.95 5.17
C PRO A 99 -3.24 1.42 5.13
N GLY A 100 -1.99 0.94 5.17
CA GLY A 100 -1.70 -0.46 5.47
C GLY A 100 -1.30 -0.60 6.94
N ASN A 101 -0.04 -0.97 7.19
CA ASN A 101 0.47 -1.12 8.55
C ASN A 101 0.96 0.20 9.17
N TYR A 102 1.20 1.26 8.39
CA TYR A 102 1.87 2.47 8.86
C TYR A 102 1.27 3.04 10.14
N LEU A 103 -0.06 3.25 10.18
CA LEU A 103 -0.73 3.81 11.36
C LEU A 103 -0.72 2.84 12.55
N ILE A 104 -0.79 1.53 12.29
CA ILE A 104 -0.73 0.49 13.32
C ILE A 104 0.67 0.51 13.96
N ASP A 105 1.71 0.54 13.13
CA ASP A 105 3.10 0.54 13.57
C ASP A 105 3.44 1.85 14.33
N GLU A 106 2.95 3.02 13.86
CA GLU A 106 3.07 4.28 14.60
C GLU A 106 2.39 4.21 15.98
N TRP A 107 1.17 3.67 16.02
CA TRP A 107 0.44 3.49 17.27
C TRP A 107 1.20 2.60 18.24
N MET A 108 1.72 1.47 17.76
CA MET A 108 2.54 0.56 18.55
C MET A 108 3.77 1.26 19.13
N ARG A 109 4.55 1.96 18.30
CA ARG A 109 5.75 2.72 18.76
C ARG A 109 5.41 3.84 19.74
N SER A 110 4.24 4.46 19.61
CA SER A 110 3.81 5.52 20.51
C SER A 110 3.37 5.04 21.90
N LYS A 111 3.00 3.77 22.03
CA LYS A 111 2.41 3.21 23.24
C LYS A 111 3.26 2.10 23.87
N THR A 112 4.23 1.57 23.14
CA THR A 112 5.08 0.45 23.58
C THR A 112 6.48 0.54 23.00
N ASP A 113 7.40 -0.30 23.46
CA ASP A 113 8.73 -0.47 22.87
C ASP A 113 8.75 -1.39 21.65
N LYS A 114 7.56 -1.80 21.14
CA LYS A 114 7.44 -2.69 20.00
C LYS A 114 7.24 -1.91 18.71
N GLU A 115 7.85 -2.37 17.62
CA GLU A 115 7.78 -1.76 16.31
C GLU A 115 6.44 -1.97 15.60
N PHE A 116 5.75 -3.09 15.86
CA PHE A 116 4.51 -3.49 15.19
C PHE A 116 3.70 -4.49 16.01
N ASP A 117 2.41 -4.66 15.70
CA ASP A 117 1.54 -5.69 16.28
C ASP A 117 1.79 -7.04 15.60
N SER A 118 2.62 -7.87 16.24
CA SER A 118 3.00 -9.18 15.69
C SER A 118 1.80 -10.11 15.58
N GLY A 119 1.48 -10.50 14.34
CA GLY A 119 0.36 -11.40 14.04
C GLY A 119 -1.02 -10.83 14.31
N GLY A 120 -1.15 -9.53 14.65
CA GLY A 120 -2.42 -8.91 15.01
C GLY A 120 -2.93 -9.32 16.39
N LEU A 121 -2.04 -9.77 17.28
CA LEU A 121 -2.42 -10.31 18.58
C LEU A 121 -2.98 -9.24 19.52
N ILE A 122 -2.46 -8.02 19.46
CA ILE A 122 -2.92 -6.89 20.26
C ILE A 122 -4.26 -6.41 19.72
N ALA A 123 -4.40 -6.24 18.41
CA ALA A 123 -5.67 -5.89 17.78
C ALA A 123 -6.78 -6.90 18.11
N LYS A 124 -6.45 -8.20 18.17
CA LYS A 124 -7.40 -9.27 18.49
C LYS A 124 -8.01 -9.17 19.90
N SER A 125 -7.31 -8.55 20.84
CA SER A 125 -7.80 -8.35 22.22
C SER A 125 -8.57 -7.05 22.40
N GLY A 126 -8.59 -6.17 21.37
CA GLY A 126 -9.32 -4.90 21.40
C GLY A 126 -10.61 -4.91 20.61
N HIS A 127 -11.33 -3.78 20.68
CA HIS A 127 -12.58 -3.54 19.97
C HIS A 127 -12.45 -2.31 19.08
N PRO A 128 -12.78 -2.39 17.78
CA PRO A 128 -12.74 -1.24 16.88
C PRO A 128 -13.70 -0.14 17.32
N ASN A 129 -13.23 1.10 17.34
CA ASN A 129 -14.08 2.26 17.60
C ASN A 129 -14.75 2.75 16.32
N GLU A 130 -16.04 2.49 16.15
CA GLU A 130 -16.79 2.85 14.93
C GLU A 130 -16.87 4.36 14.71
N GLY A 131 -16.94 5.18 15.76
CA GLY A 131 -16.96 6.65 15.62
C GLY A 131 -15.66 7.18 15.00
N ILE A 132 -14.52 6.68 15.45
CA ILE A 132 -13.20 7.02 14.91
C ILE A 132 -13.06 6.48 13.49
N LEU A 133 -13.46 5.23 13.23
CA LEU A 133 -13.44 4.64 11.88
C LEU A 133 -14.24 5.48 10.89
N ASN A 134 -15.46 5.86 11.22
CA ASN A 134 -16.32 6.67 10.36
C ASN A 134 -15.69 8.03 10.06
N LYS A 135 -15.02 8.64 11.04
CA LYS A 135 -14.29 9.89 10.84
C LYS A 135 -13.12 9.72 9.86
N PHE A 136 -12.32 8.68 9.98
CA PHE A 136 -11.27 8.37 9.01
C PHE A 136 -11.85 8.14 7.60
N LEU A 137 -12.90 7.31 7.50
CA LEU A 137 -13.51 6.94 6.23
C LEU A 137 -14.26 8.11 5.56
N SER A 138 -14.57 9.19 6.29
CA SER A 138 -15.13 10.42 5.72
C SER A 138 -14.12 11.21 4.87
N ASN A 139 -12.83 10.88 4.92
CA ASN A 139 -11.80 11.55 4.13
C ASN A 139 -12.14 11.49 2.62
N PRO A 140 -12.14 12.64 1.93
CA PRO A 140 -12.46 12.71 0.49
C PRO A 140 -11.57 11.82 -0.39
N TYR A 141 -10.37 11.45 0.09
CA TYR A 141 -9.48 10.55 -0.62
C TYR A 141 -10.15 9.24 -1.04
N TYR A 142 -10.96 8.64 -0.15
CA TYR A 142 -11.61 7.36 -0.43
C TYR A 142 -12.66 7.43 -1.54
N LYS A 143 -13.20 8.63 -1.82
CA LYS A 143 -14.16 8.88 -2.91
C LYS A 143 -13.49 9.23 -4.24
N LYS A 144 -12.17 9.46 -4.28
CA LYS A 144 -11.44 9.76 -5.52
C LYS A 144 -11.47 8.57 -6.48
N LYS A 145 -11.64 8.87 -7.78
CA LYS A 145 -11.48 7.87 -8.85
C LYS A 145 -10.01 7.45 -8.98
N PHE A 146 -9.76 6.24 -9.47
CA PHE A 146 -8.41 5.78 -9.79
C PHE A 146 -7.96 6.24 -11.19
N PRO A 147 -6.64 6.34 -11.42
CA PRO A 147 -5.55 6.04 -10.46
C PRO A 147 -5.46 7.12 -9.37
N LYS A 148 -5.10 6.71 -8.15
CA LYS A 148 -4.87 7.60 -7.01
C LYS A 148 -3.73 7.10 -6.15
N THR A 149 -2.96 8.02 -5.58
CA THR A 149 -1.84 7.73 -4.68
C THR A 149 -2.05 8.40 -3.33
N LEU A 150 -1.45 7.85 -2.29
CA LEU A 150 -1.51 8.32 -0.92
C LEU A 150 -0.09 8.48 -0.36
N ASP A 151 0.20 9.61 0.26
CA ASP A 151 1.42 9.77 1.04
C ASP A 151 1.12 9.46 2.52
N VAL A 152 2.07 8.85 3.22
CA VAL A 152 1.96 8.61 4.67
C VAL A 152 1.76 9.91 5.46
N LYS A 153 2.27 11.03 4.96
CA LYS A 153 2.08 12.37 5.54
C LYS A 153 0.62 12.85 5.51
N ASP A 154 -0.18 12.31 4.60
CA ASP A 154 -1.61 12.61 4.50
C ASP A 154 -2.45 11.77 5.47
N LEU A 155 -1.82 10.76 6.11
CA LEU A 155 -2.42 9.91 7.13
C LEU A 155 -2.28 10.59 8.49
N ASN A 156 -3.38 11.05 9.04
CA ASN A 156 -3.39 11.76 10.32
C ASN A 156 -4.03 10.91 11.41
N SER A 157 -3.27 10.61 12.47
CA SER A 157 -3.70 9.81 13.63
C SER A 157 -4.35 10.64 14.77
N GLN A 158 -4.73 11.89 14.52
CA GLN A 158 -5.08 12.90 15.54
C GLN A 158 -6.21 12.57 16.52
N ASN A 159 -6.94 11.47 16.39
CA ASN A 159 -8.11 11.21 17.24
C ASN A 159 -8.03 9.89 18.02
N LEU A 160 -6.84 9.33 18.14
CA LEU A 160 -6.65 8.02 18.80
C LEU A 160 -6.32 8.14 20.30
N ASN A 161 -6.03 9.35 20.79
CA ASN A 161 -5.50 9.56 22.16
C ASN A 161 -6.46 9.09 23.28
N THR A 162 -7.73 8.89 22.99
CA THR A 162 -8.75 8.40 23.92
C THR A 162 -8.80 6.87 23.99
N LEU A 163 -8.10 6.16 23.12
CA LEU A 163 -8.10 4.71 23.06
C LEU A 163 -6.96 4.11 23.90
N ASN A 164 -7.22 2.93 24.48
CA ASN A 164 -6.19 2.06 24.98
C ASN A 164 -5.39 1.43 23.80
N LEU A 165 -4.34 0.69 24.12
CA LEU A 165 -3.45 0.09 23.12
C LEU A 165 -4.20 -0.86 22.18
N GLU A 166 -5.00 -1.75 22.76
CA GLU A 166 -5.71 -2.82 22.08
C GLU A 166 -6.78 -2.29 21.13
N ASP A 167 -7.62 -1.38 21.61
CA ASP A 167 -8.69 -0.75 20.82
C ASP A 167 -8.11 0.13 19.70
N GLY A 168 -6.98 0.78 19.93
CA GLY A 168 -6.26 1.52 18.91
C GLY A 168 -5.74 0.61 17.79
N CYS A 169 -5.09 -0.51 18.14
CA CYS A 169 -4.64 -1.51 17.17
C CYS A 169 -5.82 -2.11 16.39
N ALA A 170 -6.92 -2.46 17.08
CA ALA A 170 -8.12 -3.01 16.45
C ALA A 170 -8.76 -2.01 15.48
N THR A 171 -8.89 -0.74 15.91
CA THR A 171 -9.47 0.34 15.09
C THR A 171 -8.66 0.58 13.82
N LEU A 172 -7.34 0.67 13.93
CA LEU A 172 -6.46 0.94 12.79
C LEU A 172 -6.36 -0.26 11.85
N SER A 173 -6.34 -1.48 12.37
CA SER A 173 -6.39 -2.70 11.55
C SER A 173 -7.72 -2.79 10.80
N MET A 174 -8.84 -2.50 11.46
CA MET A 174 -10.16 -2.45 10.83
C MET A 174 -10.24 -1.34 9.77
N LEU A 175 -9.58 -0.19 9.96
CA LEU A 175 -9.48 0.87 8.96
C LEU A 175 -8.79 0.36 7.69
N THR A 176 -7.68 -0.37 7.83
CA THR A 176 -6.98 -1.01 6.70
C THR A 176 -7.93 -1.93 5.93
N VAL A 177 -8.65 -2.80 6.63
CA VAL A 177 -9.63 -3.72 6.01
C VAL A 177 -10.73 -2.95 5.29
N LYS A 178 -11.39 -2.00 5.98
CA LYS A 178 -12.52 -1.23 5.42
C LYS A 178 -12.10 -0.44 4.17
N THR A 179 -10.90 0.15 4.14
CA THR A 179 -10.42 0.91 2.97
C THR A 179 -10.12 0.01 1.77
N ILE A 180 -9.60 -1.20 2.01
CA ILE A 180 -9.41 -2.22 0.98
C ILE A 180 -10.76 -2.67 0.43
N CYS A 181 -11.72 -3.00 1.31
CA CYS A 181 -13.07 -3.44 0.92
C CYS A 181 -13.82 -2.36 0.12
N LEU A 182 -13.75 -1.09 0.54
CA LEU A 182 -14.33 0.03 -0.20
C LEU A 182 -13.73 0.16 -1.61
N ALA A 183 -12.40 0.01 -1.72
CA ALA A 183 -11.73 0.06 -3.00
C ALA A 183 -12.14 -1.10 -3.92
N LEU A 184 -12.19 -2.32 -3.40
CA LEU A 184 -12.64 -3.50 -4.17
C LEU A 184 -14.11 -3.40 -4.58
N GLY A 185 -14.98 -2.90 -3.68
CA GLY A 185 -16.40 -2.70 -3.95
C GLY A 185 -16.71 -1.63 -4.99
N SER A 186 -15.73 -0.79 -5.36
CA SER A 186 -15.90 0.22 -6.41
C SER A 186 -15.75 -0.33 -7.83
N PHE A 187 -15.27 -1.56 -8.00
CA PHE A 187 -15.21 -2.22 -9.31
C PHE A 187 -16.58 -2.79 -9.71
N LYS A 188 -16.96 -2.58 -10.98
CA LYS A 188 -18.20 -3.12 -11.53
C LYS A 188 -18.23 -4.66 -11.45
N ASN A 189 -17.10 -5.30 -11.70
CA ASN A 189 -16.92 -6.74 -11.62
C ASN A 189 -15.97 -7.04 -10.46
N PRO A 190 -16.42 -7.64 -9.35
CA PRO A 190 -15.55 -7.97 -8.22
C PRO A 190 -14.50 -9.02 -8.65
N PRO A 191 -13.31 -8.99 -8.05
CA PRO A 191 -12.27 -9.97 -8.39
C PRO A 191 -12.71 -11.38 -7.96
N LYS A 192 -12.49 -12.37 -8.84
CA LYS A 192 -12.73 -13.80 -8.59
C LYS A 192 -11.60 -14.46 -7.81
N LEU A 193 -10.43 -13.82 -7.80
CA LEU A 193 -9.26 -14.24 -7.05
C LEU A 193 -8.59 -12.99 -6.46
N ILE A 194 -8.24 -13.05 -5.17
CA ILE A 194 -7.45 -12.04 -4.49
C ILE A 194 -6.19 -12.70 -3.95
N LEU A 195 -5.03 -12.15 -4.33
CA LEU A 195 -3.73 -12.53 -3.75
C LEU A 195 -3.27 -11.43 -2.82
N LEU A 196 -2.75 -11.83 -1.65
CA LEU A 196 -2.22 -10.91 -0.65
C LEU A 196 -0.70 -10.96 -0.61
N SER A 197 -0.07 -9.80 -0.50
CA SER A 197 1.37 -9.61 -0.34
C SER A 197 1.67 -8.56 0.72
N GLY A 198 2.94 -8.30 0.99
CA GLY A 198 3.37 -7.35 2.01
C GLY A 198 3.37 -7.91 3.42
N GLY A 199 3.80 -7.10 4.37
CA GLY A 199 3.91 -7.48 5.79
C GLY A 199 2.55 -7.76 6.44
N GLY A 200 1.53 -7.01 6.06
CA GLY A 200 0.17 -7.11 6.60
C GLY A 200 -0.49 -8.47 6.38
N ARG A 201 -0.08 -9.24 5.37
CA ARG A 201 -0.55 -10.64 5.19
C ARG A 201 -0.22 -11.57 6.36
N LYS A 202 0.65 -11.15 7.27
CA LYS A 202 0.99 -11.90 8.50
C LYS A 202 0.12 -11.51 9.69
N ASN A 203 -0.63 -10.41 9.59
CA ASN A 203 -1.55 -9.95 10.62
C ASN A 203 -2.89 -10.70 10.48
N LYS A 204 -3.11 -11.69 11.36
CA LYS A 204 -4.31 -12.54 11.31
C LYS A 204 -5.59 -11.76 11.53
N TYR A 205 -5.56 -10.71 12.35
CA TYR A 205 -6.73 -9.88 12.61
C TYR A 205 -7.20 -9.11 11.36
N ILE A 206 -6.26 -8.77 10.46
CA ILE A 206 -6.60 -8.17 9.16
C ILE A 206 -7.18 -9.21 8.18
N LEU A 207 -6.75 -10.48 8.31
CA LEU A 207 -7.14 -11.54 7.38
C LEU A 207 -8.48 -12.20 7.71
N ASP A 208 -8.85 -12.26 9.00
CA ASP A 208 -10.09 -12.86 9.52
C ASP A 208 -11.27 -11.90 9.33
#